data_e33c2d524174db0956c2ebe6defdf206
#
_entry.id   e33c2d524174db0956c2ebe6defdf206
#
_cell.length_a   1.000
_cell.length_b   1.000
_cell.length_c   1.000
_cell.angle_alpha   90.00
_cell.angle_beta   90.00
_cell.angle_gamma   90.00
#
_symmetry.space_group_name_H-M   'P 1'
#
loop_
_entity.id
_entity.type
_entity.pdbx_description
1 polymer ?
#
loop_
_entity_poly.entity_id
_entity_poly.type
_entity_poly.pdbx_seq_one_letter_code
_entity_poly.pdbx_strand_id
1 'polypeptide(L)'
;MRNLVRDNRVVYGGGSAEIACSLAVEDAAVKSPGLEQYAMRAFADALDTIPMTLAENSGLNPIATLAEVKSQQVKDPAGRGRLGVDCMGRGSNNMKEAFVIDPLIGKRQQLMLATQLCRMILKINNVIVSGSGEDDY
;
A
#
# COMPACT_ATOMS: atom_id res chain seq x y z
N MET A 1 6.56 5.57 -18.67
CA MET A 1 6.13 6.22 -19.93
C MET A 1 5.05 5.40 -20.65
N ARG A 2 5.27 4.13 -21.01
CA ARG A 2 4.27 3.31 -21.77
C ARG A 2 2.87 3.30 -21.12
N ASN A 3 2.78 3.20 -19.79
CA ASN A 3 1.50 3.16 -19.07
C ASN A 3 0.74 4.49 -19.12
N LEU A 4 1.44 5.62 -19.14
CA LEU A 4 0.82 6.94 -19.25
C LEU A 4 0.25 7.23 -20.65
N VAL A 5 0.80 6.57 -21.67
CA VAL A 5 0.24 6.65 -23.05
C VAL A 5 -1.08 5.90 -23.14
N ARG A 6 -1.23 4.78 -22.40
CA ARG A 6 -2.47 3.99 -22.36
C ARG A 6 -3.55 4.61 -21.47
N ASP A 7 -3.14 5.19 -20.35
CA ASP A 7 -4.03 5.82 -19.37
C ASP A 7 -3.27 7.01 -18.77
N ASN A 8 -3.76 8.22 -19.05
CA ASN A 8 -3.15 9.47 -18.60
C ASN A 8 -3.48 9.84 -17.15
N ARG A 9 -4.26 9.00 -16.45
CA ARG A 9 -4.60 9.26 -15.05
C ARG A 9 -3.41 8.99 -14.16
N VAL A 10 -3.20 9.91 -13.23
CA VAL A 10 -2.11 9.86 -12.26
C VAL A 10 -2.65 9.97 -10.84
N VAL A 11 -1.90 9.46 -9.90
CA VAL A 11 -2.07 9.62 -8.46
C VAL A 11 -0.80 10.19 -7.86
N TYR A 12 -0.87 10.77 -6.69
CA TYR A 12 0.34 11.22 -6.01
C TYR A 12 1.06 10.02 -5.37
N GLY A 13 2.39 10.10 -5.36
CA GLY A 13 3.25 9.08 -4.78
C GLY A 13 3.49 9.25 -3.29
N GLY A 14 4.65 8.80 -2.79
CA GLY A 14 4.98 8.87 -1.37
C GLY A 14 4.08 8.00 -0.47
N GLY A 15 3.45 6.95 -1.02
CA GLY A 15 2.51 6.11 -0.28
C GLY A 15 1.15 6.76 -0.02
N SER A 16 0.85 7.92 -0.63
CA SER A 16 -0.41 8.65 -0.39
C SER A 16 -1.64 7.86 -0.82
N ALA A 17 -1.54 7.17 -1.96
CA ALA A 17 -2.63 6.34 -2.50
C ALA A 17 -2.89 5.12 -1.62
N GLU A 18 -1.83 4.48 -1.11
CA GLU A 18 -1.90 3.34 -0.21
C GLU A 18 -2.55 3.71 1.12
N ILE A 19 -2.16 4.85 1.72
CA ILE A 19 -2.79 5.36 2.95
C ILE A 19 -4.26 5.69 2.73
N ALA A 20 -4.60 6.34 1.61
CA ALA A 20 -6.00 6.65 1.28
C ALA A 20 -6.84 5.38 1.08
N CYS A 21 -6.27 4.34 0.47
CA CYS A 21 -6.90 3.03 0.32
C CYS A 21 -7.06 2.32 1.67
N SER A 22 -6.03 2.35 2.53
CA SER A 22 -6.08 1.80 3.89
C SER A 22 -7.24 2.39 4.69
N LEU A 23 -7.37 3.72 4.72
CA LEU A 23 -8.49 4.40 5.40
C LEU A 23 -9.85 3.99 4.82
N ALA A 24 -9.98 3.88 3.49
CA ALA A 24 -11.23 3.47 2.87
C ALA A 24 -11.60 2.01 3.19
N VAL A 25 -10.61 1.11 3.28
CA VAL A 25 -10.82 -0.29 3.67
C VAL A 25 -11.17 -0.40 5.15
N GLU A 26 -10.53 0.38 6.04
CA GLU A 26 -10.90 0.46 7.45
C GLU A 26 -12.35 0.90 7.64
N ASP A 27 -12.78 1.96 6.93
CA ASP A 27 -14.16 2.44 6.95
C ASP A 27 -15.15 1.38 6.44
N ALA A 28 -14.77 0.60 5.43
CA ALA A 28 -15.59 -0.49 4.91
C ALA A 28 -15.63 -1.68 5.89
N ALA A 29 -14.52 -1.98 6.57
CA ALA A 29 -14.44 -3.05 7.55
C ALA A 29 -15.40 -2.82 8.74
N VAL A 30 -15.51 -1.58 9.21
CA VAL A 30 -16.46 -1.22 10.28
C VAL A 30 -17.92 -1.49 9.88
N LYS A 31 -18.25 -1.37 8.61
CA LYS A 31 -19.60 -1.59 8.08
C LYS A 31 -19.90 -3.05 7.76
N SER A 32 -18.87 -3.90 7.68
CA SER A 32 -19.02 -5.33 7.36
C SER A 32 -19.38 -6.13 8.60
N PRO A 33 -20.50 -6.88 8.59
CA PRO A 33 -20.84 -7.77 9.69
C PRO A 33 -19.99 -9.06 9.66
N GLY A 34 -19.57 -9.54 10.82
CA GLY A 34 -18.96 -10.86 10.98
C GLY A 34 -17.43 -10.88 10.92
N LEU A 35 -16.89 -12.09 10.65
CA LEU A 35 -15.44 -12.35 10.71
C LEU A 35 -14.66 -11.71 9.55
N GLU A 36 -15.33 -11.36 8.47
CA GLU A 36 -14.70 -10.73 7.29
C GLU A 36 -14.02 -9.39 7.63
N GLN A 37 -14.53 -8.70 8.64
CA GLN A 37 -13.95 -7.42 9.07
C GLN A 37 -12.49 -7.57 9.55
N TYR A 38 -12.12 -8.73 10.13
CA TYR A 38 -10.73 -8.97 10.55
C TYR A 38 -9.78 -9.09 9.36
N ALA A 39 -10.21 -9.79 8.30
CA ALA A 39 -9.44 -9.90 7.06
C ALA A 39 -9.30 -8.54 6.38
N MET A 40 -10.34 -7.72 6.38
CA MET A 40 -10.30 -6.37 5.82
C MET A 40 -9.33 -5.46 6.59
N ARG A 41 -9.34 -5.53 7.91
CA ARG A 41 -8.38 -4.77 8.74
C ARG A 41 -6.95 -5.21 8.48
N ALA A 42 -6.69 -6.52 8.46
CA ALA A 42 -5.35 -7.04 8.13
C ALA A 42 -4.88 -6.59 6.73
N PHE A 43 -5.79 -6.48 5.77
CA PHE A 43 -5.48 -5.92 4.45
C PHE A 43 -5.14 -4.42 4.51
N ALA A 44 -5.87 -3.64 5.29
CA ALA A 44 -5.58 -2.23 5.51
C ALA A 44 -4.20 -2.04 6.18
N ASP A 45 -3.88 -2.84 7.20
CA ASP A 45 -2.57 -2.84 7.86
C ASP A 45 -1.44 -3.19 6.88
N ALA A 46 -1.69 -4.14 5.97
CA ALA A 46 -0.71 -4.50 4.93
C ALA A 46 -0.44 -3.35 3.94
N LEU A 47 -1.46 -2.54 3.61
CA LEU A 47 -1.27 -1.34 2.79
C LEU A 47 -0.41 -0.28 3.47
N ASP A 48 -0.51 -0.14 4.78
CA ASP A 48 0.26 0.81 5.58
C ASP A 48 1.76 0.44 5.67
N THR A 49 2.10 -0.81 5.41
CA THR A 49 3.50 -1.26 5.39
C THR A 49 4.33 -0.52 4.34
N ILE A 50 3.73 -0.14 3.21
CA ILE A 50 4.43 0.56 2.12
C ILE A 50 4.91 1.95 2.55
N PRO A 51 4.06 2.86 3.05
CA PRO A 51 4.52 4.15 3.55
C PRO A 51 5.43 4.04 4.78
N MET A 52 5.24 3.03 5.64
CA MET A 52 6.15 2.77 6.76
C MET A 52 7.57 2.43 6.27
N THR A 53 7.69 1.54 5.29
CA THR A 53 8.98 1.18 4.70
C THR A 53 9.63 2.35 3.99
N LEU A 54 8.84 3.22 3.34
CA LEU A 54 9.36 4.46 2.76
C LEU A 54 9.95 5.38 3.82
N ALA A 55 9.25 5.57 4.94
CA ALA A 55 9.74 6.38 6.05
C ALA A 55 11.02 5.80 6.67
N GLU A 56 11.06 4.48 6.90
CA GLU A 56 12.23 3.77 7.43
C GLU A 56 13.45 3.92 6.53
N ASN A 57 13.30 3.69 5.22
CA ASN A 57 14.37 3.83 4.24
C ASN A 57 14.85 5.29 4.09
N SER A 58 14.03 6.25 4.48
CA SER A 58 14.37 7.67 4.48
C SER A 58 14.99 8.14 5.80
N GLY A 59 15.18 7.23 6.77
CA GLY A 59 15.72 7.54 8.09
C GLY A 59 14.74 8.25 9.03
N LEU A 60 13.46 8.23 8.71
CA LEU A 60 12.38 8.78 9.54
C LEU A 60 11.84 7.72 10.50
N ASN A 61 11.18 8.16 11.58
CA ASN A 61 10.45 7.23 12.44
C ASN A 61 9.17 6.74 11.72
N PRO A 62 9.07 5.44 11.33
CA PRO A 62 7.98 4.96 10.49
C PRO A 62 6.60 5.15 11.13
N ILE A 63 6.50 4.84 12.43
CA ILE A 63 5.22 4.89 13.16
C ILE A 63 4.74 6.34 13.32
N ALA A 64 5.64 7.24 13.74
CA ALA A 64 5.29 8.64 13.92
C ALA A 64 4.91 9.31 12.59
N THR A 65 5.68 9.06 11.53
CA THR A 65 5.43 9.60 10.20
C THR A 65 4.12 9.10 9.61
N LEU A 66 3.83 7.79 9.72
CA LEU A 66 2.56 7.24 9.25
C LEU A 66 1.38 7.83 10.00
N ALA A 67 1.46 7.91 11.34
CA ALA A 67 0.40 8.47 12.16
C ALA A 67 0.12 9.94 11.82
N GLU A 68 1.17 10.73 11.60
CA GLU A 68 1.06 12.12 11.18
C GLU A 68 0.34 12.25 9.84
N VAL A 69 0.81 11.54 8.80
CA VAL A 69 0.22 11.60 7.46
C VAL A 69 -1.23 11.09 7.47
N LYS A 70 -1.55 9.99 8.17
CA LYS A 70 -2.93 9.51 8.36
C LYS A 70 -3.81 10.57 9.01
N SER A 71 -3.32 11.20 10.10
CA SER A 71 -4.06 12.28 10.78
C SER A 71 -4.35 13.46 9.85
N GLN A 72 -3.36 13.86 9.05
CA GLN A 72 -3.54 14.93 8.07
C GLN A 72 -4.55 14.55 6.98
N GLN A 73 -4.49 13.32 6.45
CA GLN A 73 -5.45 12.82 5.46
C GLN A 73 -6.89 12.72 6.00
N VAL A 74 -7.06 12.43 7.28
CA VAL A 74 -8.40 12.40 7.91
C VAL A 74 -8.94 13.80 8.09
N LYS A 75 -8.10 14.78 8.45
CA LYS A 75 -8.50 16.18 8.63
C LYS A 75 -8.88 16.89 7.33
N ASP A 76 -8.22 16.55 6.22
CA ASP A 76 -8.50 17.11 4.90
C ASP A 76 -8.96 16.02 3.92
N PRO A 77 -10.26 15.66 3.91
CA PRO A 77 -10.79 14.65 2.99
C PRO A 77 -10.66 15.04 1.51
N ALA A 78 -10.67 16.33 1.20
CA ALA A 78 -10.53 16.82 -0.17
C ALA A 78 -9.09 16.76 -0.69
N GLY A 79 -8.12 16.88 0.22
CA GLY A 79 -6.69 16.78 -0.06
C GLY A 79 -6.08 15.40 0.17
N ARG A 80 -6.88 14.44 0.63
CA ARG A 80 -6.44 13.11 1.09
C ARG A 80 -5.39 12.46 0.18
N GLY A 81 -5.64 12.43 -1.11
CA GLY A 81 -4.72 11.82 -2.09
C GLY A 81 -3.42 12.59 -2.35
N ARG A 82 -3.23 13.79 -1.79
CA ARG A 82 -2.03 14.61 -2.01
C ARG A 82 -0.98 14.45 -0.91
N LEU A 83 -1.38 13.91 0.24
CA LEU A 83 -0.55 13.80 1.43
C LEU A 83 0.14 12.44 1.47
N GLY A 84 1.45 12.43 1.47
CA GLY A 84 2.29 11.24 1.51
C GLY A 84 3.53 11.45 2.37
N VAL A 85 4.42 10.48 2.39
CA VAL A 85 5.67 10.54 3.16
C VAL A 85 6.71 11.39 2.43
N ASP A 86 7.24 12.40 3.09
CA ASP A 86 8.34 13.24 2.57
C ASP A 86 9.69 12.54 2.73
N CYS A 87 10.09 11.77 1.73
CA CYS A 87 11.37 11.06 1.71
C CYS A 87 12.57 11.97 1.44
N MET A 88 12.35 13.23 1.03
CA MET A 88 13.40 14.17 0.68
C MET A 88 13.73 15.18 1.78
N GLY A 89 13.01 15.14 2.89
CA GLY A 89 13.22 16.07 4.01
C GLY A 89 12.90 17.53 3.68
N ARG A 90 11.94 17.78 2.78
CA ARG A 90 11.54 19.13 2.36
C ARG A 90 10.67 19.84 3.40
N GLY A 91 10.22 19.10 4.43
CA GLY A 91 9.37 19.63 5.50
C GLY A 91 7.90 19.77 5.11
N SER A 92 7.48 19.19 3.98
CA SER A 92 6.09 19.20 3.53
C SER A 92 5.66 17.81 3.05
N ASN A 93 4.59 17.29 3.64
CA ASN A 93 3.97 16.02 3.23
C ASN A 93 3.10 16.17 1.96
N ASN A 94 3.10 17.33 1.31
CA ASN A 94 2.30 17.62 0.11
C ASN A 94 3.01 17.12 -1.15
N MET A 95 2.64 15.95 -1.63
CA MET A 95 3.21 15.31 -2.81
C MET A 95 2.93 16.08 -4.11
N LYS A 96 1.90 16.94 -4.12
CA LYS A 96 1.62 17.82 -5.25
C LYS A 96 2.71 18.87 -5.43
N GLU A 97 3.15 19.49 -4.36
CA GLU A 97 4.24 20.50 -4.36
C GLU A 97 5.59 19.82 -4.60
N ALA A 98 5.76 18.61 -4.13
CA ALA A 98 6.95 17.82 -4.36
C ALA A 98 7.05 17.22 -5.78
N PHE A 99 5.99 17.31 -6.61
CA PHE A 99 5.88 16.70 -7.94
C PHE A 99 6.12 15.19 -7.97
N VAL A 100 5.72 14.49 -6.90
CA VAL A 100 5.83 13.03 -6.82
C VAL A 100 4.55 12.40 -7.34
N ILE A 101 4.60 11.81 -8.54
CA ILE A 101 3.43 11.31 -9.27
C ILE A 101 3.67 9.87 -9.71
N ASP A 102 2.65 9.04 -9.54
CA ASP A 102 2.62 7.64 -9.99
C ASP A 102 1.47 7.43 -11.00
N PRO A 103 1.62 6.54 -11.99
CA PRO A 103 0.53 6.20 -12.90
C PRO A 103 -0.54 5.38 -12.17
N LEU A 104 -1.80 5.80 -12.28
CA LEU A 104 -2.93 5.12 -11.64
C LEU A 104 -3.05 3.65 -12.07
N ILE A 105 -2.84 3.37 -13.36
CA ILE A 105 -2.91 2.00 -13.89
C ILE A 105 -1.89 1.07 -13.22
N GLY A 106 -0.68 1.58 -12.93
CA GLY A 106 0.36 0.82 -12.24
C GLY A 106 -0.04 0.47 -10.81
N LYS A 107 -0.51 1.47 -10.04
CA LYS A 107 -0.97 1.28 -8.65
C LYS A 107 -2.14 0.29 -8.57
N ARG A 108 -3.13 0.45 -9.45
CA ARG A 108 -4.27 -0.47 -9.51
C ARG A 108 -3.83 -1.90 -9.79
N GLN A 109 -2.94 -2.11 -10.75
CA GLN A 109 -2.44 -3.44 -11.08
C GLN A 109 -1.60 -4.05 -9.95
N GLN A 110 -0.76 -3.27 -9.26
CA GLN A 110 0.00 -3.72 -8.10
C GLN A 110 -0.90 -4.31 -7.02
N LEU A 111 -1.95 -3.57 -6.62
CA LEU A 111 -2.90 -4.03 -5.61
C LEU A 111 -3.66 -5.30 -6.06
N MET A 112 -4.10 -5.34 -7.31
CA MET A 112 -4.80 -6.50 -7.85
C MET A 112 -3.92 -7.75 -7.90
N LEU A 113 -2.70 -7.64 -8.40
CA LEU A 113 -1.76 -8.77 -8.51
C LEU A 113 -1.31 -9.26 -7.13
N ALA A 114 -1.02 -8.35 -6.20
CA ALA A 114 -0.69 -8.70 -4.82
C ALA A 114 -1.83 -9.48 -4.15
N THR A 115 -3.07 -9.02 -4.32
CA THR A 115 -4.26 -9.70 -3.78
C THR A 115 -4.44 -11.09 -4.41
N GLN A 116 -4.22 -11.23 -5.72
CA GLN A 116 -4.30 -12.52 -6.40
C GLN A 116 -3.24 -13.49 -5.88
N LEU A 117 -2.01 -13.03 -5.69
CA LEU A 117 -0.92 -13.84 -5.16
C LEU A 117 -1.22 -14.31 -3.73
N CYS A 118 -1.64 -13.42 -2.84
CA CYS A 118 -2.07 -13.77 -1.49
C CYS A 118 -3.18 -14.82 -1.51
N ARG A 119 -4.19 -14.62 -2.37
CA ARG A 119 -5.29 -15.57 -2.53
C ARG A 119 -4.82 -16.95 -3.01
N MET A 120 -3.83 -17.02 -3.88
CA MET A 120 -3.23 -18.29 -4.34
C MET A 120 -2.49 -18.98 -3.20
N ILE A 121 -1.66 -18.25 -2.45
CA ILE A 121 -0.88 -18.81 -1.33
C ILE A 121 -1.82 -19.33 -0.24
N LEU A 122 -2.86 -18.60 0.11
CA LEU A 122 -3.83 -19.00 1.14
C LEU A 122 -4.68 -20.24 0.75
N LYS A 123 -4.68 -20.63 -0.52
CA LYS A 123 -5.35 -21.85 -1.00
C LYS A 123 -4.46 -23.10 -0.97
N ILE A 124 -3.17 -22.96 -0.66
CA ILE A 124 -2.24 -24.09 -0.61
C ILE A 124 -2.48 -24.87 0.70
N ASN A 125 -2.93 -26.11 0.57
CA ASN A 125 -3.16 -27.01 1.71
C ASN A 125 -1.97 -27.95 1.95
N ASN A 126 -1.30 -28.39 0.88
CA ASN A 126 -0.22 -29.36 0.96
C ASN A 126 0.95 -28.94 0.09
N VAL A 127 2.16 -29.14 0.60
CA VAL A 127 3.42 -28.96 -0.14
C VAL A 127 4.11 -30.31 -0.22
N ILE A 128 4.29 -30.83 -1.44
CA ILE A 128 5.02 -32.07 -1.68
C ILE A 128 6.44 -31.70 -2.13
N VAL A 129 7.42 -32.10 -1.33
CA VAL A 129 8.83 -31.94 -1.70
C VAL A 129 9.29 -33.27 -2.27
N SER A 130 9.63 -33.31 -3.57
CA SER A 130 10.34 -34.45 -4.13
C SER A 130 11.76 -34.44 -3.58
N GLY A 131 12.12 -35.46 -2.83
CA GLY A 131 13.52 -35.67 -2.43
C GLY A 131 14.36 -35.84 -3.68
N SER A 132 15.45 -35.05 -3.82
CA SER A 132 16.55 -35.42 -4.69
C SER A 132 17.10 -36.73 -4.12
N GLY A 133 16.88 -37.85 -4.83
CA GLY A 133 17.58 -39.07 -4.52
C GLY A 133 19.08 -38.80 -4.60
N GLU A 134 19.76 -38.84 -3.49
CA GLU A 134 21.17 -39.08 -3.46
C GLU A 134 21.35 -40.48 -4.03
N ASP A 135 21.74 -40.58 -5.28
CA ASP A 135 22.31 -41.79 -5.84
C ASP A 135 23.70 -41.96 -5.21
N ASP A 136 23.73 -42.65 -4.09
CA ASP A 136 24.97 -43.25 -3.57
C ASP A 136 25.45 -44.32 -4.57
N TYR A 137 26.53 -44.06 -5.27
CA TYR A 137 27.44 -45.03 -5.87
C TYR A 137 28.84 -44.85 -5.33
#